data_223f134499ee35957c8d088cb5914b28
#
_entry.id   223f134499ee35957c8d088cb5914b28
#
_cell.length_a   1.000
_cell.length_b   1.000
_cell.length_c   1.000
_cell.angle_alpha   90.00
_cell.angle_beta   90.00
_cell.angle_gamma   90.00
#
_symmetry.space_group_name_H-M   'P 1'
#
loop_
_entity.id
_entity.type
_entity.pdbx_description
1 polymer ?
#
loop_
_entity_poly.entity_id
_entity_poly.type
_entity_poly.pdbx_seq_one_letter_code
_entity_poly.pdbx_strand_id
1 'polypeptide(L)'
;MDSASLEAIARRYGIELLVHFGSTVTGATHAGSDLDIGVLFERTPVPFDDVVALSADLQGLQPEREVDVAVINYADPLFLKKITESCVVVYGSEQRLARLKLYAFKRYADHRRFLDLEREYVRRYVAGT
;
A
#
# COMPACT_ATOMS: atom_id res chain seq x y z
N MET A 1 7.22 3.23 16.19
CA MET A 1 6.84 1.83 16.49
C MET A 1 8.10 1.04 16.78
N ASP A 2 8.01 0.16 17.74
CA ASP A 2 9.14 -0.67 18.14
C ASP A 2 9.44 -1.75 17.09
N SER A 3 10.70 -1.85 16.70
CA SER A 3 11.17 -2.78 15.67
C SER A 3 10.90 -4.25 16.03
N ALA A 4 11.15 -4.62 17.28
CA ALA A 4 10.93 -5.99 17.73
C ALA A 4 9.45 -6.37 17.72
N SER A 5 8.59 -5.43 18.11
CA SER A 5 7.14 -5.64 18.08
C SER A 5 6.63 -5.78 16.66
N LEU A 6 7.14 -4.97 15.75
CA LEU A 6 6.77 -5.07 14.33
C LEU A 6 7.21 -6.40 13.72
N GLU A 7 8.40 -6.86 14.07
CA GLU A 7 8.88 -8.16 13.59
C GLU A 7 7.98 -9.30 14.09
N ALA A 8 7.59 -9.26 15.36
CA ALA A 8 6.71 -10.27 15.92
C ALA A 8 5.34 -10.29 15.21
N ILE A 9 4.80 -9.12 14.94
CA ILE A 9 3.53 -8.99 14.22
C ILE A 9 3.69 -9.54 12.79
N ALA A 10 4.77 -9.17 12.11
CA ALA A 10 5.01 -9.62 10.75
C ALA A 10 5.10 -11.14 10.66
N ARG A 11 5.77 -11.77 11.61
CA ARG A 11 5.87 -13.23 11.65
C ARG A 11 4.54 -13.90 11.93
N ARG A 12 3.73 -13.29 12.80
CA ARG A 12 2.43 -13.84 13.15
C ARG A 12 1.49 -13.93 11.97
N TYR A 13 1.51 -12.94 11.10
CA TYR A 13 0.56 -12.84 9.99
C TYR A 13 1.16 -13.18 8.63
N GLY A 14 2.43 -13.56 8.56
CA GLY A 14 3.10 -13.85 7.29
C GLY A 14 3.23 -12.62 6.41
N ILE A 15 3.79 -11.57 6.97
CA ILE A 15 3.98 -10.29 6.29
C ILE A 15 5.38 -10.22 5.69
N GLU A 16 5.45 -9.82 4.43
CA GLU A 16 6.71 -9.65 3.72
C GLU A 16 7.25 -8.23 3.83
N LEU A 17 6.36 -7.23 3.86
CA LEU A 17 6.75 -5.83 3.85
C LEU A 17 5.68 -4.98 4.53
N LEU A 18 6.12 -4.05 5.38
CA LEU A 18 5.30 -3.00 5.94
C LEU A 18 5.90 -1.67 5.52
N VAL A 19 5.09 -0.79 4.99
CA VAL A 19 5.54 0.56 4.60
C VAL A 19 4.62 1.60 5.21
N HIS A 20 5.23 2.72 5.59
CA HIS A 20 4.51 3.90 6.02
C HIS A 20 4.39 4.83 4.81
N PHE A 21 3.19 5.24 4.47
CA PHE A 21 2.95 6.09 3.32
C PHE A 21 1.97 7.22 3.67
N GLY A 22 1.65 8.06 2.71
CA GLY A 22 0.68 9.12 2.89
C GLY A 22 1.27 10.40 3.45
N SER A 23 0.42 11.27 3.96
CA SER A 23 0.79 12.63 4.38
C SER A 23 1.80 12.67 5.52
N THR A 24 1.80 11.67 6.40
CA THR A 24 2.75 11.63 7.52
C THR A 24 4.19 11.42 7.07
N VAL A 25 4.39 10.82 5.89
CA VAL A 25 5.73 10.62 5.32
C VAL A 25 6.23 11.91 4.68
N THR A 26 5.35 12.65 4.02
CA THR A 26 5.72 13.87 3.30
C THR A 26 5.91 15.08 4.21
N GLY A 27 5.60 14.95 5.50
CA GLY A 27 5.73 16.05 6.44
C GLY A 27 4.60 17.07 6.39
N ALA A 28 3.59 16.84 5.54
CA ALA A 28 2.42 17.72 5.44
C ALA A 28 1.39 17.38 6.51
N THR A 29 1.85 17.03 7.71
CA THR A 29 0.99 16.55 8.78
C THR A 29 0.98 17.52 9.95
N HIS A 30 -0.06 17.36 10.76
CA HIS A 30 -0.16 18.00 12.08
C HIS A 30 -0.43 16.91 13.11
N ALA A 31 -0.38 17.29 14.38
CA ALA A 31 -0.66 16.37 15.48
C ALA A 31 -2.05 15.74 15.29
N GLY A 32 -2.14 14.42 15.42
CA GLY A 32 -3.39 13.70 15.27
C GLY A 32 -3.71 13.22 13.86
N SER A 33 -2.81 13.45 12.88
CA SER A 33 -2.98 12.88 11.55
C SER A 33 -2.93 11.36 11.61
N ASP A 34 -3.73 10.70 10.74
CA ASP A 34 -3.74 9.25 10.65
C ASP A 34 -2.40 8.71 10.17
N LEU A 35 -2.08 7.51 10.61
CA LEU A 35 -0.88 6.80 10.21
C LEU A 35 -1.28 5.75 9.17
N ASP A 36 -0.86 5.94 7.93
CA ASP A 36 -1.18 5.03 6.82
C ASP A 36 -0.10 3.97 6.70
N ILE A 37 -0.49 2.70 6.87
CA ILE A 37 0.43 1.55 6.79
C ILE A 37 -0.01 0.65 5.65
N GLY A 38 0.90 0.44 4.70
CA GLY A 38 0.72 -0.54 3.63
C GLY A 38 1.31 -1.88 4.05
N VAL A 39 0.56 -2.95 3.83
CA VAL A 39 0.96 -4.30 4.24
C VAL A 39 1.00 -5.20 3.02
N LEU A 40 2.15 -5.80 2.76
CA LEU A 40 2.30 -6.83 1.74
C LEU A 40 2.43 -8.18 2.42
N PHE A 41 1.42 -9.02 2.24
CA PHE A 41 1.42 -10.39 2.76
C PHE A 41 2.18 -11.32 1.82
N GLU A 42 2.80 -12.34 2.40
CA GLU A 42 3.55 -13.34 1.63
C GLU A 42 2.64 -14.21 0.76
N ARG A 43 1.39 -14.41 1.18
CA ARG A 43 0.46 -15.31 0.52
C ARG A 43 -0.92 -14.68 0.37
N THR A 44 -1.60 -15.10 -0.69
CA THR A 44 -2.99 -14.75 -0.94
C THR A 44 -3.80 -16.04 -1.14
N PRO A 45 -5.09 -16.06 -0.84
CA PRO A 45 -5.89 -14.94 -0.33
C PRO A 45 -5.56 -14.60 1.13
N VAL A 46 -5.75 -13.33 1.48
CA VAL A 46 -5.53 -12.84 2.84
C VAL A 46 -6.85 -12.93 3.60
N PRO A 47 -6.92 -13.69 4.70
CA PRO A 47 -8.16 -13.76 5.48
C PRO A 47 -8.52 -12.40 6.07
N PHE A 48 -9.79 -12.04 5.97
CA PHE A 48 -10.27 -10.77 6.50
C PHE A 48 -10.00 -10.65 8.01
N ASP A 49 -10.20 -11.75 8.75
CA ASP A 49 -9.95 -11.76 10.19
C ASP A 49 -8.50 -11.41 10.53
N ASP A 50 -7.56 -11.84 9.68
CA ASP A 50 -6.14 -11.51 9.87
C ASP A 50 -5.89 -10.01 9.69
N VAL A 51 -6.56 -9.39 8.72
CA VAL A 51 -6.44 -7.94 8.50
C VAL A 51 -6.96 -7.17 9.70
N VAL A 52 -8.11 -7.59 10.24
CA VAL A 52 -8.71 -6.95 11.41
C VAL A 52 -7.79 -7.10 12.63
N ALA A 53 -7.30 -8.30 12.88
CA ALA A 53 -6.40 -8.57 14.01
C ALA A 53 -5.09 -7.81 13.89
N LEU A 54 -4.52 -7.78 12.68
CA LEU A 54 -3.30 -7.02 12.38
C LEU A 54 -3.51 -5.53 12.64
N SER A 55 -4.63 -4.99 12.18
CA SER A 55 -4.94 -3.58 12.38
C SER A 55 -5.02 -3.24 13.86
N ALA A 56 -5.63 -4.11 14.66
CA ALA A 56 -5.71 -3.92 16.11
C ALA A 56 -4.33 -3.99 16.75
N ASP A 57 -3.49 -4.93 16.32
CA ASP A 57 -2.13 -5.07 16.86
C ASP A 57 -1.28 -3.82 16.54
N LEU A 58 -1.36 -3.31 15.31
CA LEU A 58 -0.64 -2.10 14.92
C LEU A 58 -1.16 -0.88 15.67
N GLN A 59 -2.48 -0.77 15.84
CA GLN A 59 -3.08 0.31 16.60
C GLN A 59 -2.57 0.31 18.05
N GLY A 60 -2.38 -0.86 18.63
CA GLY A 60 -1.85 -0.99 19.98
C GLY A 60 -0.42 -0.46 20.13
N LEU A 61 0.36 -0.45 19.04
CA LEU A 61 1.71 0.09 19.05
C LEU A 61 1.75 1.61 18.90
N GLN A 62 0.67 2.21 18.44
CA GLN A 62 0.61 3.63 18.14
C GLN A 62 -0.71 4.23 18.64
N PRO A 63 -0.92 4.29 19.96
CA PRO A 63 -2.24 4.67 20.50
C PRO A 63 -2.59 6.16 20.30
N GLU A 64 -1.61 7.01 20.01
CA GLU A 64 -1.85 8.44 19.82
C GLU A 64 -2.43 8.80 18.46
N ARG A 65 -2.40 7.87 17.52
CA ARG A 65 -2.88 8.10 16.15
C ARG A 65 -3.74 6.96 15.69
N GLU A 66 -4.69 7.24 14.84
CA GLU A 66 -5.45 6.20 14.17
C GLU A 66 -4.56 5.55 13.11
N VAL A 67 -4.47 4.23 13.14
CA VAL A 67 -3.68 3.46 12.17
C VAL A 67 -4.62 2.91 11.11
N ASP A 68 -4.41 3.35 9.86
CA ASP A 68 -5.14 2.87 8.70
C ASP A 68 -4.29 1.85 7.95
N VAL A 69 -4.83 0.66 7.75
CA VAL A 69 -4.12 -0.43 7.08
C VAL A 69 -4.64 -0.61 5.68
N ALA A 70 -3.74 -0.59 4.71
CA ALA A 70 -4.04 -0.90 3.32
C ALA A 70 -3.32 -2.18 2.92
N VAL A 71 -4.05 -3.14 2.36
CA VAL A 71 -3.46 -4.41 1.90
C VAL A 71 -2.93 -4.19 0.49
N ILE A 72 -1.60 -4.17 0.36
CA ILE A 72 -0.92 -3.90 -0.91
C ILE A 72 -1.25 -4.96 -1.95
N ASN A 73 -1.42 -6.21 -1.52
CA ASN A 73 -1.72 -7.33 -2.43
C ASN A 73 -2.95 -7.08 -3.31
N TYR A 74 -3.90 -6.29 -2.81
CA TYR A 74 -5.16 -6.04 -3.50
C TYR A 74 -5.32 -4.60 -3.99
N ALA A 75 -4.26 -3.79 -3.89
CA ALA A 75 -4.32 -2.41 -4.33
C ALA A 75 -4.44 -2.34 -5.85
N ASP A 76 -5.34 -1.48 -6.34
CA ASP A 76 -5.42 -1.22 -7.77
C ASP A 76 -4.18 -0.43 -8.25
N PRO A 77 -3.95 -0.33 -9.57
CA PRO A 77 -2.74 0.33 -10.08
C PRO A 77 -2.56 1.77 -9.63
N LEU A 78 -3.63 2.54 -9.50
CA LEU A 78 -3.54 3.94 -9.07
C LEU A 78 -3.21 4.04 -7.59
N PHE A 79 -3.86 3.24 -6.76
CA PHE A 79 -3.58 3.23 -5.33
C PHE A 79 -2.20 2.68 -5.03
N LEU A 80 -1.78 1.65 -5.76
CA LEU A 80 -0.43 1.09 -5.61
C LEU A 80 0.64 2.12 -5.95
N LYS A 81 0.43 2.91 -7.02
CA LYS A 81 1.30 4.01 -7.37
C LYS A 81 1.37 5.03 -6.23
N LYS A 82 0.23 5.39 -5.67
CA LYS A 82 0.16 6.34 -4.55
C LYS A 82 0.94 5.83 -3.34
N ILE A 83 0.78 4.56 -3.00
CA ILE A 83 1.50 3.97 -1.87
C ILE A 83 3.01 4.03 -2.09
N THR A 84 3.47 3.68 -3.28
CA THR A 84 4.90 3.53 -3.57
C THR A 84 5.61 4.83 -3.92
N GLU A 85 4.88 5.89 -4.24
CA GLU A 85 5.46 7.18 -4.60
C GLU A 85 6.29 7.81 -3.48
N SER A 86 5.76 7.76 -2.26
CA SER A 86 6.41 8.31 -1.08
C SER A 86 6.13 7.38 0.09
N CYS A 87 7.01 6.43 0.30
CA CYS A 87 6.85 5.52 1.41
C CYS A 87 8.20 5.20 2.05
N VAL A 88 8.13 4.77 3.30
CA VAL A 88 9.29 4.38 4.10
C VAL A 88 9.06 2.97 4.58
N VAL A 89 10.08 2.11 4.47
CA VAL A 89 10.01 0.75 4.98
C VAL A 89 10.00 0.78 6.50
N VAL A 90 8.99 0.13 7.08
CA VAL A 90 8.87 -0.05 8.53
C VAL A 90 9.32 -1.45 8.91
N TYR A 91 9.04 -2.43 8.05
CA TYR A 91 9.49 -3.82 8.21
C TYR A 91 9.74 -4.41 6.83
N GLY A 92 10.84 -5.14 6.70
CA GLY A 92 11.25 -5.74 5.44
C GLY A 92 12.49 -5.07 4.88
N SER A 93 12.90 -5.48 3.67
CA SER A 93 14.12 -4.96 3.06
C SER A 93 13.84 -3.85 2.06
N GLU A 94 14.82 -2.95 1.91
CA GLU A 94 14.78 -1.93 0.87
C GLU A 94 14.76 -2.56 -0.53
N GLN A 95 15.41 -3.71 -0.67
CA GLN A 95 15.42 -4.45 -1.93
C GLN A 95 14.01 -4.93 -2.29
N ARG A 96 13.26 -5.40 -1.31
CA ARG A 96 11.89 -5.83 -1.54
C ARG A 96 11.00 -4.65 -1.93
N LEU A 97 11.22 -3.49 -1.29
CA LEU A 97 10.52 -2.27 -1.67
C LEU A 97 10.85 -1.88 -3.11
N ALA A 98 12.12 -1.98 -3.51
CA ALA A 98 12.52 -1.65 -4.88
C ALA A 98 11.78 -2.53 -5.90
N ARG A 99 11.62 -3.82 -5.60
CA ARG A 99 10.85 -4.73 -6.47
C ARG A 99 9.39 -4.36 -6.52
N LEU A 100 8.83 -3.95 -5.39
CA LEU A 100 7.44 -3.48 -5.33
C LEU A 100 7.26 -2.23 -6.17
N LYS A 101 8.18 -1.29 -6.08
CA LYS A 101 8.13 -0.05 -6.88
C LYS A 101 8.18 -0.35 -8.37
N LEU A 102 9.01 -1.29 -8.80
CA LEU A 102 9.08 -1.69 -10.20
C LEU A 102 7.76 -2.32 -10.66
N TYR A 103 7.19 -3.20 -9.84
CA TYR A 103 5.90 -3.80 -10.12
C TYR A 103 4.80 -2.74 -10.23
N ALA A 104 4.78 -1.80 -9.29
CA ALA A 104 3.81 -0.70 -9.29
C ALA A 104 3.94 0.16 -10.55
N PHE A 105 5.17 0.45 -10.97
CA PHE A 105 5.42 1.21 -12.20
C PHE A 105 4.87 0.49 -13.42
N LYS A 106 5.13 -0.80 -13.53
CA LYS A 106 4.63 -1.61 -14.65
C LYS A 106 3.10 -1.66 -14.67
N ARG A 107 2.50 -1.89 -13.50
CA ARG A 107 1.04 -1.94 -13.38
C ARG A 107 0.40 -0.61 -13.77
N TYR A 108 1.01 0.49 -13.34
CA TYR A 108 0.52 1.82 -13.68
C TYR A 108 0.65 2.10 -15.17
N ALA A 109 1.78 1.74 -15.78
CA ALA A 109 2.00 1.95 -17.21
C ALA A 109 1.00 1.16 -18.05
N ASP A 110 0.71 -0.09 -17.68
CA ASP A 110 -0.25 -0.93 -18.37
C ASP A 110 -1.67 -0.37 -18.20
N HIS A 111 -2.01 0.07 -17.02
CA HIS A 111 -3.32 0.66 -16.74
C HIS A 111 -3.53 1.95 -17.54
N ARG A 112 -2.50 2.79 -17.61
CA ARG A 112 -2.54 4.02 -18.37
C ARG A 112 -2.72 3.76 -19.86
N ARG A 113 -2.01 2.76 -20.38
CA ARG A 113 -2.14 2.34 -21.77
C ARG A 113 -3.55 1.87 -22.06
N PHE A 114 -4.11 1.07 -21.17
CA PHE A 114 -5.48 0.60 -21.31
C PHE A 114 -6.47 1.78 -21.35
N LEU A 115 -6.34 2.73 -20.45
CA LEU A 115 -7.19 3.92 -20.42
C LEU A 115 -7.06 4.75 -21.70
N ASP A 116 -5.86 4.89 -22.22
CA ASP A 116 -5.62 5.63 -23.46
C ASP A 116 -6.29 4.94 -24.66
N LEU A 117 -6.21 3.63 -24.73
CA LEU A 117 -6.87 2.83 -25.77
C LEU A 117 -8.39 2.93 -25.66
N GLU A 118 -8.92 2.84 -24.44
CA GLU A 118 -10.35 2.98 -24.21
C GLU A 118 -10.85 4.36 -24.64
N ARG A 119 -10.12 5.40 -24.26
CA ARG A 119 -10.45 6.77 -24.64
C ARG A 119 -10.44 6.95 -26.15
N GLU A 120 -9.45 6.39 -26.82
CA GLU A 120 -9.34 6.42 -28.28
C GLU A 120 -10.52 5.68 -28.92
N TYR A 121 -10.87 4.53 -28.42
CA TYR A 121 -12.02 3.76 -28.90
C TYR A 121 -13.31 4.55 -28.78
N VAL A 122 -13.56 5.13 -27.61
CA VAL A 122 -14.77 5.94 -27.38
C VAL A 122 -14.82 7.14 -28.30
N ARG A 123 -13.68 7.82 -28.48
CA ARG A 123 -13.60 8.97 -29.37
C ARG A 123 -13.96 8.60 -30.79
N ARG A 124 -13.41 7.49 -31.30
CA ARG A 124 -13.70 7.02 -32.65
C ARG A 124 -15.14 6.60 -32.81
N TYR A 125 -15.68 5.91 -31.81
CA TYR A 125 -17.05 5.46 -31.83
C TYR A 125 -18.03 6.64 -31.89
N VAL A 126 -17.79 7.64 -31.09
CA VAL A 126 -18.67 8.82 -31.03
C VAL A 126 -18.48 9.71 -32.24
N ALA A 127 -17.23 9.97 -32.65
CA ALA A 127 -16.92 10.88 -33.76
C ALA A 127 -17.14 10.26 -35.13
N GLY A 128 -17.04 8.93 -35.21
CA GLY A 128 -17.22 8.20 -36.48
C GLY A 128 -18.66 8.03 -36.89
N THR A 129 -19.58 8.44 -36.06
CA THR A 129 -21.00 8.45 -36.36
C THR A 129 -21.40 9.82 -36.93
#